data_79bde7fa80a6e64691d018823fada2e7
#
_entry.id   79bde7fa80a6e64691d018823fada2e7
#
_cell.length_a   1.000
_cell.length_b   1.000
_cell.length_c   1.000
_cell.angle_alpha   90.00
_cell.angle_beta   90.00
_cell.angle_gamma   90.00
#
_symmetry.space_group_name_H-M   'P 1'
#
loop_
_entity.id
_entity.type
_entity.pdbx_description
1 polymer ?
#
loop_
_entity_poly.entity_id
_entity_poly.type
_entity_poly.pdbx_seq_one_letter_code
_entity_poly.pdbx_strand_id
1 'polypeptide(L)'
;MSRDFLLLDGVLRQDALRWLYGAGEPIEVIPLYNGTRWDGVKELGPILVGLDSHSSLLGEWRSSLNLQRQASKLQSSATLNDVADHLSQFITIMDNLGSYSLFRFADPLVSSYWLGSYSPSAYESLLGPISEWLVALPPPNWAPSQSGEWQSYRPQTNSHKLKGKLNHLADDQVQALEQAYRRSFKERLYGWLIEDYPQTLSSLGEQERGQWLEQRLFDAEAWGLVSERSIAIWLERCACWGDDFATRSDSPYQAWLARTPGVQNLAPEQRIQALDEDCLAG
;
A
#
# COMPACT_ATOMS: atom_id res chain seq x y z
N MET A 1 16.41 23.58 17.08
CA MET A 1 14.98 23.78 16.79
C MET A 1 14.50 22.58 15.97
N SER A 2 13.32 22.05 16.23
CA SER A 2 12.75 20.97 15.40
C SER A 2 12.34 21.52 14.04
N ARG A 3 12.59 20.76 12.99
CA ARG A 3 12.24 21.09 11.59
C ARG A 3 11.25 20.04 11.09
N ASP A 4 10.34 20.45 10.23
CA ASP A 4 9.39 19.56 9.56
C ASP A 4 9.96 19.07 8.22
N PHE A 5 9.61 17.82 7.89
CA PHE A 5 9.95 17.19 6.61
C PHE A 5 8.71 16.50 6.06
N LEU A 6 8.63 16.37 4.72
CA LEU A 6 7.73 15.43 4.08
C LEU A 6 8.55 14.28 3.47
N LEU A 7 8.07 13.08 3.65
CA LEU A 7 8.58 11.88 3.01
C LEU A 7 7.54 11.40 2.00
N LEU A 8 7.83 11.55 0.71
CA LEU A 8 6.95 11.19 -0.40
C LEU A 8 7.34 9.84 -0.99
N ASP A 9 6.34 9.08 -1.44
CA ASP A 9 6.53 7.89 -2.27
C ASP A 9 6.44 8.27 -3.75
N GLY A 10 7.55 8.14 -4.49
CA GLY A 10 7.64 8.51 -5.90
C GLY A 10 6.81 7.61 -6.82
N VAL A 11 6.43 6.38 -6.40
CA VAL A 11 5.50 5.53 -7.16
C VAL A 11 4.09 6.07 -7.09
N LEU A 12 3.67 6.56 -5.92
CA LEU A 12 2.33 7.12 -5.71
C LEU A 12 2.21 8.54 -6.30
N ARG A 13 3.33 9.24 -6.43
CA ARG A 13 3.40 10.57 -7.04
C ARG A 13 4.53 10.64 -8.07
N GLN A 14 4.28 10.16 -9.27
CA GLN A 14 5.28 10.07 -10.34
C GLN A 14 5.82 11.44 -10.83
N ASP A 15 5.08 12.53 -10.61
CA ASP A 15 5.50 13.90 -10.92
C ASP A 15 6.11 14.65 -9.72
N ALA A 16 6.47 13.94 -8.64
CA ALA A 16 6.86 14.53 -7.35
C ALA A 16 7.94 15.60 -7.48
N LEU A 17 9.02 15.33 -8.19
CA LEU A 17 10.12 16.31 -8.35
C LEU A 17 9.68 17.54 -9.14
N ARG A 18 8.90 17.37 -10.22
CA ARG A 18 8.36 18.49 -11.00
C ARG A 18 7.42 19.36 -10.15
N TRP A 19 6.53 18.72 -9.39
CA TRP A 19 5.62 19.41 -8.49
C TRP A 19 6.36 20.16 -7.39
N LEU A 20 7.35 19.56 -6.74
CA LEU A 20 8.16 20.15 -5.69
C LEU A 20 8.91 21.40 -6.19
N TYR A 21 9.62 21.30 -7.32
CA TYR A 21 10.33 22.43 -7.90
C TYR A 21 9.40 23.51 -8.47
N GLY A 22 8.16 23.17 -8.74
CA GLY A 22 7.10 24.10 -9.15
C GLY A 22 6.40 24.84 -8.01
N ALA A 23 6.63 24.46 -6.74
CA ALA A 23 5.93 25.03 -5.58
C ALA A 23 6.27 26.50 -5.30
N GLY A 24 7.37 27.02 -5.87
CA GLY A 24 7.73 28.44 -5.77
C GLY A 24 8.23 28.88 -4.39
N GLU A 25 8.51 27.95 -3.49
CA GLU A 25 9.08 28.20 -2.17
C GLU A 25 10.45 27.53 -2.01
N PRO A 26 11.33 28.05 -1.12
CA PRO A 26 12.64 27.43 -0.88
C PRO A 26 12.45 26.10 -0.16
N ILE A 27 12.80 25.00 -0.83
CA ILE A 27 12.78 23.65 -0.31
C ILE A 27 14.11 22.95 -0.57
N GLU A 28 14.45 22.02 0.30
CA GLU A 28 15.58 21.11 0.10
C GLU A 28 15.03 19.72 -0.20
N VAL A 29 15.49 19.08 -1.27
CA VAL A 29 14.95 17.80 -1.76
C VAL A 29 16.06 16.78 -1.90
N ILE A 30 15.89 15.61 -1.29
CA ILE A 30 16.80 14.47 -1.44
C ILE A 30 15.99 13.24 -1.89
N PRO A 31 16.08 12.83 -3.17
CA PRO A 31 15.65 11.51 -3.60
C PRO A 31 16.60 10.46 -2.99
N LEU A 32 16.06 9.53 -2.16
CA LEU A 32 16.90 8.61 -1.39
C LEU A 32 17.57 7.52 -2.24
N TYR A 33 17.16 7.36 -3.50
CA TYR A 33 17.84 6.46 -4.44
C TYR A 33 19.08 7.08 -5.12
N ASN A 34 19.32 8.39 -4.94
CA ASN A 34 20.53 9.04 -5.47
C ASN A 34 21.80 8.34 -5.01
N GLY A 35 22.72 8.07 -5.95
CA GLY A 35 24.00 7.41 -5.66
C GLY A 35 23.90 5.95 -5.21
N THR A 36 22.72 5.35 -5.25
CA THR A 36 22.50 3.93 -4.99
C THR A 36 22.42 3.13 -6.29
N ARG A 37 22.35 1.81 -6.20
CA ARG A 37 22.07 0.93 -7.37
C ARG A 37 20.73 1.25 -8.07
N TRP A 38 19.87 2.04 -7.46
CA TRP A 38 18.54 2.43 -7.94
C TRP A 38 18.50 3.84 -8.52
N ASP A 39 19.67 4.50 -8.71
CA ASP A 39 19.76 5.89 -9.20
C ASP A 39 19.03 6.11 -10.53
N GLY A 40 19.02 5.10 -11.41
CA GLY A 40 18.30 5.16 -12.69
C GLY A 40 16.77 5.29 -12.58
N VAL A 41 16.19 5.02 -11.40
CA VAL A 41 14.76 5.12 -11.11
C VAL A 41 14.50 5.98 -9.86
N LYS A 42 15.37 6.94 -9.59
CA LYS A 42 15.34 7.76 -8.37
C LYS A 42 14.02 8.52 -8.16
N GLU A 43 13.34 8.86 -9.23
CA GLU A 43 12.03 9.55 -9.19
C GLU A 43 10.91 8.67 -8.66
N LEU A 44 11.07 7.34 -8.73
CA LEU A 44 10.11 6.36 -8.20
C LEU A 44 10.42 5.95 -6.75
N GLY A 45 11.56 6.40 -6.22
CA GLY A 45 11.96 6.10 -4.84
C GLY A 45 11.34 7.01 -3.80
N PRO A 46 11.73 6.81 -2.53
CA PRO A 46 11.44 7.74 -1.45
C PRO A 46 12.09 9.10 -1.72
N ILE A 47 11.34 10.18 -1.53
CA ILE A 47 11.81 11.55 -1.69
C ILE A 47 11.63 12.28 -0.36
N LEU A 48 12.74 12.68 0.25
CA LEU A 48 12.73 13.47 1.49
C LEU A 48 12.80 14.97 1.17
N VAL A 49 11.87 15.74 1.74
CA VAL A 49 11.76 17.18 1.53
C VAL A 49 11.89 17.90 2.87
N GLY A 50 12.88 18.77 2.99
CA GLY A 50 13.04 19.66 4.11
C GLY A 50 12.19 20.92 3.94
N LEU A 51 11.38 21.25 4.93
CA LEU A 51 10.42 22.34 4.90
C LEU A 51 10.71 23.38 5.97
N ASP A 52 10.38 24.62 5.67
CA ASP A 52 10.30 25.68 6.67
C ASP A 52 8.97 25.59 7.42
N SER A 53 8.91 26.15 8.65
CA SER A 53 7.74 26.09 9.52
C SER A 53 6.47 26.74 8.90
N HIS A 54 6.64 27.59 7.90
CA HIS A 54 5.56 28.31 7.20
C HIS A 54 5.37 27.80 5.76
N SER A 55 5.91 26.63 5.42
CA SER A 55 5.77 26.06 4.08
C SER A 55 4.31 25.83 3.71
N SER A 56 3.93 26.26 2.52
CA SER A 56 2.61 26.04 1.93
C SER A 56 2.35 24.55 1.67
N LEU A 57 3.41 23.77 1.36
CA LEU A 57 3.35 22.32 1.15
C LEU A 57 2.86 21.58 2.40
N LEU A 58 3.25 22.04 3.59
CA LEU A 58 2.77 21.46 4.84
C LEU A 58 1.27 21.75 5.06
N GLY A 59 0.83 22.94 4.68
CA GLY A 59 -0.60 23.31 4.69
C GLY A 59 -1.41 22.46 3.71
N GLU A 60 -0.90 22.28 2.50
CA GLU A 60 -1.50 21.43 1.48
C GLU A 60 -1.59 19.97 1.96
N TRP A 61 -0.50 19.41 2.52
CA TRP A 61 -0.52 18.04 3.07
C TRP A 61 -1.59 17.85 4.15
N ARG A 62 -1.79 18.83 5.04
CA ARG A 62 -2.81 18.76 6.08
C ARG A 62 -4.24 18.75 5.55
N SER A 63 -4.50 19.41 4.42
CA SER A 63 -5.84 19.58 3.85
C SER A 63 -6.17 18.65 2.68
N SER A 64 -5.17 18.06 2.03
CA SER A 64 -5.34 17.22 0.84
C SER A 64 -5.30 15.73 1.17
N LEU A 65 -6.44 15.04 1.10
CA LEU A 65 -6.51 13.58 1.25
C LEU A 65 -5.62 12.85 0.24
N ASN A 66 -5.51 13.40 -0.97
CA ASN A 66 -4.66 12.81 -2.00
C ASN A 66 -3.18 12.88 -1.62
N LEU A 67 -2.70 14.03 -1.14
CA LEU A 67 -1.30 14.18 -0.71
C LEU A 67 -1.01 13.37 0.56
N GLN A 68 -1.99 13.23 1.47
CA GLN A 68 -1.89 12.35 2.65
C GLN A 68 -1.72 10.87 2.30
N ARG A 69 -2.26 10.43 1.15
CA ARG A 69 -2.05 9.07 0.62
C ARG A 69 -0.66 8.88 0.00
N GLN A 70 0.06 9.97 -0.31
CA GLN A 70 1.32 9.95 -1.05
C GLN A 70 2.53 10.31 -0.19
N ALA A 71 2.31 10.92 0.98
CA ALA A 71 3.38 11.42 1.84
C ALA A 71 3.03 11.32 3.33
N SER A 72 4.05 11.10 4.15
CA SER A 72 4.00 11.26 5.61
C SER A 72 4.83 12.45 6.06
N LYS A 73 4.51 12.98 7.26
CA LYS A 73 5.25 14.08 7.88
C LYS A 73 6.23 13.55 8.91
N LEU A 74 7.46 14.05 8.89
CA LEU A 74 8.48 13.77 9.89
C LEU A 74 8.86 15.06 10.63
N GLN A 75 9.28 14.92 11.87
CA GLN A 75 9.92 15.98 12.64
C GLN A 75 11.29 15.52 13.12
N SER A 76 12.28 16.41 13.04
CA SER A 76 13.63 16.15 13.57
C SER A 76 14.34 17.44 13.92
N SER A 77 15.29 17.37 14.87
CA SER A 77 16.26 18.43 15.14
C SER A 77 17.58 18.23 14.37
N ALA A 78 17.75 17.09 13.71
CA ALA A 78 18.89 16.76 12.90
C ALA A 78 18.83 17.44 11.51
N THR A 79 19.91 17.39 10.76
CA THR A 79 19.95 17.92 9.41
C THR A 79 19.16 17.06 8.42
N LEU A 80 18.82 17.61 7.25
CA LEU A 80 18.15 16.84 6.18
C LEU A 80 18.99 15.61 5.78
N ASN A 81 20.33 15.76 5.70
CA ASN A 81 21.22 14.67 5.35
C ASN A 81 21.24 13.56 6.42
N ASP A 82 21.27 13.91 7.72
CA ASP A 82 21.24 12.92 8.78
C ASP A 82 19.94 12.10 8.76
N VAL A 83 18.81 12.75 8.47
CA VAL A 83 17.50 12.07 8.33
C VAL A 83 17.51 11.19 7.06
N ALA A 84 18.04 11.68 5.94
CA ALA A 84 18.15 10.93 4.70
C ALA A 84 19.04 9.70 4.85
N ASP A 85 20.20 9.83 5.50
CA ASP A 85 21.14 8.71 5.76
C ASP A 85 20.50 7.65 6.64
N HIS A 86 19.73 8.07 7.66
CA HIS A 86 18.98 7.13 8.50
C HIS A 86 17.91 6.39 7.70
N LEU A 87 17.09 7.09 6.94
CA LEU A 87 16.01 6.50 6.13
C LEU A 87 16.54 5.59 5.02
N SER A 88 17.72 5.89 4.48
CA SER A 88 18.35 5.08 3.42
C SER A 88 18.64 3.64 3.84
N GLN A 89 18.75 3.37 5.16
CA GLN A 89 18.93 2.03 5.69
C GLN A 89 17.72 1.11 5.43
N PHE A 90 16.54 1.70 5.18
CA PHE A 90 15.30 0.95 4.94
C PHE A 90 15.01 0.72 3.45
N ILE A 91 15.79 1.27 2.52
CA ILE A 91 15.57 1.08 1.08
C ILE A 91 15.51 -0.40 0.72
N THR A 92 16.35 -1.21 1.36
CA THR A 92 16.39 -2.65 1.18
C THR A 92 16.26 -3.34 2.53
N ILE A 93 15.29 -4.20 2.65
CA ILE A 93 15.03 -5.00 3.85
C ILE A 93 15.31 -6.48 3.59
N MET A 94 15.63 -7.20 4.65
CA MET A 94 15.85 -8.63 4.66
C MET A 94 14.73 -9.32 5.44
N ASP A 95 14.17 -10.37 4.87
CA ASP A 95 13.19 -11.22 5.55
C ASP A 95 13.86 -12.31 6.40
N ASN A 96 13.05 -13.13 7.09
CA ASN A 96 13.51 -14.26 7.92
C ASN A 96 14.20 -15.37 7.11
N LEU A 97 14.00 -15.40 5.79
CA LEU A 97 14.63 -16.36 4.89
C LEU A 97 15.95 -15.85 4.32
N GLY A 98 16.34 -14.61 4.67
CA GLY A 98 17.56 -13.96 4.17
C GLY A 98 17.42 -13.35 2.78
N SER A 99 16.20 -13.26 2.24
CA SER A 99 15.95 -12.61 0.96
C SER A 99 15.88 -11.09 1.11
N TYR A 100 16.48 -10.38 0.16
CA TYR A 100 16.47 -8.91 0.13
C TYR A 100 15.42 -8.39 -0.85
N SER A 101 14.59 -7.48 -0.37
CA SER A 101 13.55 -6.84 -1.16
C SER A 101 13.62 -5.31 -1.03
N LEU A 102 13.19 -4.60 -2.09
CA LEU A 102 12.91 -3.17 -1.99
C LEU A 102 11.75 -2.94 -1.03
N PHE A 103 11.92 -1.96 -0.14
CA PHE A 103 10.91 -1.63 0.84
C PHE A 103 10.34 -0.23 0.60
N ARG A 104 9.04 -0.15 0.42
CA ARG A 104 8.30 1.07 0.15
C ARG A 104 7.88 1.79 1.44
N PHE A 105 8.82 2.04 2.34
CA PHE A 105 8.56 2.69 3.62
C PHE A 105 8.09 4.15 3.51
N ALA A 106 8.19 4.76 2.34
CA ALA A 106 7.67 6.11 2.09
C ALA A 106 6.17 6.11 1.75
N ASP A 107 5.61 4.98 1.34
CA ASP A 107 4.16 4.80 1.19
C ASP A 107 3.50 4.89 2.57
N PRO A 108 2.61 5.89 2.81
CA PRO A 108 2.00 6.09 4.12
C PRO A 108 1.22 4.87 4.63
N LEU A 109 0.56 4.13 3.73
CA LEU A 109 -0.15 2.92 4.10
C LEU A 109 0.83 1.85 4.60
N VAL A 110 1.91 1.61 3.85
CA VAL A 110 2.96 0.63 4.21
C VAL A 110 3.64 1.03 5.51
N SER A 111 4.04 2.30 5.66
CA SER A 111 4.72 2.78 6.86
C SER A 111 3.84 2.70 8.11
N SER A 112 2.52 2.92 7.99
CA SER A 112 1.61 2.83 9.13
C SER A 112 1.51 1.41 9.68
N TYR A 113 1.38 0.40 8.82
CA TYR A 113 1.35 -0.99 9.24
C TYR A 113 2.70 -1.46 9.77
N TRP A 114 3.78 -1.09 9.07
CA TRP A 114 5.14 -1.44 9.46
C TRP A 114 5.52 -0.84 10.83
N LEU A 115 5.39 0.47 11.02
CA LEU A 115 5.68 1.13 12.29
C LEU A 115 4.74 0.63 13.40
N GLY A 116 3.46 0.43 13.09
CA GLY A 116 2.46 -0.07 14.03
C GLY A 116 2.71 -1.50 14.51
N SER A 117 3.49 -2.31 13.79
CA SER A 117 3.87 -3.68 14.20
C SER A 117 4.95 -3.74 15.27
N TYR A 118 5.63 -2.62 15.55
CA TYR A 118 6.63 -2.55 16.59
C TYR A 118 6.03 -2.09 17.92
N SER A 119 6.60 -2.60 19.01
CA SER A 119 6.30 -2.04 20.33
C SER A 119 6.86 -0.62 20.45
N PRO A 120 6.20 0.28 21.20
CA PRO A 120 6.69 1.66 21.39
C PRO A 120 8.12 1.77 21.91
N SER A 121 8.61 0.78 22.66
CA SER A 121 9.99 0.72 23.14
C SER A 121 11.04 0.58 22.02
N ALA A 122 10.65 0.14 20.83
CA ALA A 122 11.54 0.00 19.69
C ALA A 122 11.76 1.32 18.92
N TYR A 123 10.88 2.30 19.09
CA TYR A 123 10.88 3.51 18.27
C TYR A 123 12.14 4.37 18.40
N GLU A 124 12.84 4.35 19.53
CA GLU A 124 14.11 5.08 19.64
C GLU A 124 15.14 4.63 18.60
N SER A 125 15.27 3.32 18.43
CA SER A 125 16.20 2.75 17.45
C SER A 125 15.65 2.89 16.02
N LEU A 126 14.35 2.65 15.83
CA LEU A 126 13.71 2.62 14.54
C LEU A 126 13.61 4.00 13.89
N LEU A 127 13.27 5.02 14.68
CA LEU A 127 13.14 6.41 14.20
C LEU A 127 14.49 7.14 14.17
N GLY A 128 15.49 6.72 14.95
CA GLY A 128 16.82 7.33 14.96
C GLY A 128 16.78 8.84 15.25
N PRO A 129 17.16 9.71 14.27
CA PRO A 129 17.13 11.15 14.48
C PRO A 129 15.72 11.76 14.39
N ILE A 130 14.71 10.99 14.03
CA ILE A 130 13.32 11.45 13.85
C ILE A 130 12.61 11.45 15.19
N SER A 131 12.15 12.62 15.64
CA SER A 131 11.43 12.77 16.90
C SER A 131 9.93 12.45 16.79
N GLU A 132 9.37 12.56 15.59
CA GLU A 132 8.00 12.16 15.27
C GLU A 132 7.88 11.73 13.81
N TRP A 133 7.19 10.62 13.57
CA TRP A 133 6.71 10.22 12.24
C TRP A 133 5.18 10.18 12.29
N LEU A 134 4.55 11.12 11.58
CA LEU A 134 3.10 11.28 11.52
C LEU A 134 2.58 10.81 10.18
N VAL A 135 1.69 9.83 10.22
CA VAL A 135 1.01 9.26 9.06
C VAL A 135 -0.46 9.62 9.12
N ALA A 136 -0.98 10.16 8.03
CA ALA A 136 -2.41 10.29 7.83
C ALA A 136 -2.89 9.09 7.01
N LEU A 137 -3.90 8.40 7.50
CA LEU A 137 -4.57 7.30 6.81
C LEU A 137 -5.97 7.75 6.41
N PRO A 138 -6.16 8.24 5.18
CA PRO A 138 -7.48 8.53 4.66
C PRO A 138 -8.36 7.28 4.69
N PRO A 139 -9.69 7.44 4.75
CA PRO A 139 -10.61 6.31 4.71
C PRO A 139 -10.39 5.51 3.42
N PRO A 140 -10.69 4.20 3.42
CA PRO A 140 -10.60 3.40 2.22
C PRO A 140 -11.59 3.91 1.16
N ASN A 141 -11.25 3.72 -0.12
CA ASN A 141 -12.06 4.26 -1.22
C ASN A 141 -13.49 3.66 -1.31
N TRP A 142 -13.73 2.49 -0.70
CA TRP A 142 -15.08 1.91 -0.61
C TRP A 142 -15.95 2.49 0.52
N ALA A 143 -15.36 3.28 1.42
CA ALA A 143 -16.04 3.92 2.55
C ALA A 143 -15.56 5.37 2.76
N PRO A 144 -15.71 6.27 1.77
CA PRO A 144 -15.16 7.62 1.80
C PRO A 144 -15.79 8.54 2.84
N SER A 145 -16.97 8.20 3.39
CA SER A 145 -17.61 8.98 4.45
C SER A 145 -17.02 8.70 5.85
N GLN A 146 -16.20 7.67 6.00
CA GLN A 146 -15.52 7.39 7.27
C GLN A 146 -14.44 8.44 7.55
N SER A 147 -14.19 8.69 8.83
CA SER A 147 -13.08 9.56 9.22
C SER A 147 -11.75 8.91 8.95
N GLY A 148 -10.80 9.67 8.43
CA GLY A 148 -9.40 9.24 8.35
C GLY A 148 -8.78 9.14 9.74
N GLU A 149 -7.73 8.34 9.83
CA GLU A 149 -6.96 8.15 11.07
C GLU A 149 -5.63 8.90 11.00
N TRP A 150 -5.16 9.36 12.15
CA TRP A 150 -3.83 9.95 12.31
C TRP A 150 -3.03 9.08 13.26
N GLN A 151 -1.89 8.58 12.81
CA GLN A 151 -0.99 7.76 13.60
C GLN A 151 0.33 8.50 13.81
N SER A 152 0.71 8.69 15.09
CA SER A 152 1.94 9.36 15.47
C SER A 152 2.86 8.38 16.18
N TYR A 153 4.06 8.21 15.63
CA TYR A 153 5.11 7.35 16.15
C TYR A 153 6.22 8.24 16.74
N ARG A 154 6.53 8.04 18.02
CA ARG A 154 7.52 8.84 18.77
C ARG A 154 8.39 7.95 19.64
N PRO A 155 9.70 8.25 19.78
CA PRO A 155 10.54 7.60 20.77
C PRO A 155 9.97 7.78 22.18
N GLN A 156 10.12 6.75 23.02
CA GLN A 156 9.74 6.82 24.43
C GLN A 156 10.98 6.97 25.32
N THR A 157 10.84 7.65 26.45
CA THR A 157 11.94 8.00 27.37
C THR A 157 12.63 6.77 28.00
N ASN A 158 11.98 5.58 27.98
CA ASN A 158 12.48 4.33 28.57
C ASN A 158 12.56 3.21 27.50
N SER A 159 13.04 3.55 26.32
CA SER A 159 13.11 2.59 25.21
C SER A 159 14.28 1.61 25.39
N HIS A 160 14.09 0.39 24.91
CA HIS A 160 15.15 -0.60 24.77
C HIS A 160 15.66 -0.57 23.31
N LYS A 161 16.99 -0.57 23.15
CA LYS A 161 17.58 -0.69 21.82
C LYS A 161 17.10 -1.99 21.16
N LEU A 162 16.64 -1.90 19.93
CA LEU A 162 16.32 -3.07 19.12
C LEU A 162 17.55 -3.98 19.04
N LYS A 163 17.35 -5.26 19.37
CA LYS A 163 18.39 -6.28 19.18
C LYS A 163 18.32 -6.72 17.71
N GLY A 164 19.27 -6.29 16.90
CA GLY A 164 19.36 -6.69 15.50
C GLY A 164 19.56 -5.53 14.53
N LYS A 165 19.53 -5.84 13.25
CA LYS A 165 19.63 -4.85 12.19
C LYS A 165 18.26 -4.20 11.96
N LEU A 166 18.23 -2.89 11.78
CA LEU A 166 17.00 -2.11 11.52
C LEU A 166 16.28 -2.53 10.23
N ASN A 167 17.02 -3.04 9.26
CA ASN A 167 16.51 -3.49 7.98
C ASN A 167 16.17 -4.98 7.93
N HIS A 168 15.84 -5.60 9.06
CA HIS A 168 15.38 -6.98 9.15
C HIS A 168 13.92 -7.02 9.59
N LEU A 169 13.09 -7.79 8.88
CA LEU A 169 11.69 -8.03 9.22
C LEU A 169 11.57 -9.34 10.00
N ALA A 170 10.96 -9.29 11.16
CA ALA A 170 10.45 -10.46 11.87
C ALA A 170 9.04 -10.82 11.36
N ASP A 171 8.48 -11.93 11.84
CA ASP A 171 7.18 -12.43 11.38
C ASP A 171 6.04 -11.41 11.56
N ASP A 172 6.04 -10.68 12.70
CA ASP A 172 5.03 -9.66 12.98
C ASP A 172 5.05 -8.53 11.94
N GLN A 173 6.25 -8.11 11.50
CA GLN A 173 6.43 -7.09 10.47
C GLN A 173 5.99 -7.62 9.10
N VAL A 174 6.32 -8.85 8.77
CA VAL A 174 5.87 -9.49 7.51
C VAL A 174 4.35 -9.55 7.49
N GLN A 175 3.71 -10.03 8.55
CA GLN A 175 2.26 -10.10 8.64
C GLN A 175 1.59 -8.71 8.53
N ALA A 176 2.17 -7.69 9.16
CA ALA A 176 1.66 -6.32 9.05
C ALA A 176 1.75 -5.79 7.61
N LEU A 177 2.85 -6.08 6.92
CA LEU A 177 3.01 -5.70 5.51
C LEU A 177 2.03 -6.44 4.59
N GLU A 178 1.76 -7.72 4.83
CA GLU A 178 0.73 -8.47 4.10
C GLU A 178 -0.65 -7.81 4.24
N GLN A 179 -1.00 -7.32 5.43
CA GLN A 179 -2.25 -6.58 5.64
C GLN A 179 -2.28 -5.25 4.87
N ALA A 180 -1.16 -4.51 4.83
CA ALA A 180 -1.05 -3.29 4.04
C ALA A 180 -1.25 -3.57 2.55
N TYR A 181 -0.60 -4.60 2.01
CA TYR A 181 -0.74 -5.00 0.60
C TYR A 181 -2.16 -5.50 0.30
N ARG A 182 -2.77 -6.28 1.19
CA ARG A 182 -4.17 -6.73 1.06
C ARG A 182 -5.12 -5.53 0.99
N ARG A 183 -4.95 -4.53 1.85
CA ARG A 183 -5.74 -3.29 1.81
C ARG A 183 -5.55 -2.54 0.49
N SER A 184 -4.30 -2.36 0.06
CA SER A 184 -3.98 -1.71 -1.22
C SER A 184 -4.59 -2.45 -2.41
N PHE A 185 -4.55 -3.78 -2.41
CA PHE A 185 -5.17 -4.61 -3.44
C PHE A 185 -6.70 -4.45 -3.45
N LYS A 186 -7.35 -4.46 -2.30
CA LYS A 186 -8.80 -4.19 -2.18
C LYS A 186 -9.17 -2.82 -2.73
N GLU A 187 -8.37 -1.78 -2.45
CA GLU A 187 -8.63 -0.43 -2.98
C GLU A 187 -8.52 -0.39 -4.52
N ARG A 188 -7.55 -1.11 -5.11
CA ARG A 188 -7.44 -1.23 -6.57
C ARG A 188 -8.63 -1.98 -7.17
N LEU A 189 -9.01 -3.11 -6.58
CA LEU A 189 -10.17 -3.90 -7.01
C LEU A 189 -11.46 -3.10 -6.94
N TYR A 190 -11.68 -2.36 -5.84
CA TYR A 190 -12.86 -1.52 -5.70
C TYR A 190 -12.91 -0.41 -6.75
N GLY A 191 -11.78 0.28 -6.98
CA GLY A 191 -11.69 1.32 -7.99
C GLY A 191 -12.05 0.79 -9.38
N TRP A 192 -11.49 -0.35 -9.75
CA TRP A 192 -11.80 -1.01 -11.01
C TRP A 192 -13.27 -1.48 -11.11
N LEU A 193 -13.80 -2.12 -10.07
CA LEU A 193 -15.21 -2.59 -10.06
C LEU A 193 -16.22 -1.43 -10.14
N ILE A 194 -15.93 -0.29 -9.55
CA ILE A 194 -16.80 0.90 -9.63
C ILE A 194 -16.80 1.48 -11.05
N GLU A 195 -15.67 1.42 -11.75
CA GLU A 195 -15.52 1.94 -13.10
C GLU A 195 -16.19 1.02 -14.13
N ASP A 196 -15.91 -0.27 -14.08
CA ASP A 196 -16.34 -1.23 -15.10
C ASP A 196 -17.66 -1.94 -14.77
N TYR A 197 -17.98 -2.11 -13.45
CA TYR A 197 -19.14 -2.85 -12.95
C TYR A 197 -19.94 -2.08 -11.88
N PRO A 198 -20.33 -0.82 -12.13
CA PRO A 198 -20.93 0.05 -11.11
C PRO A 198 -22.23 -0.52 -10.51
N GLN A 199 -22.98 -1.31 -11.25
CA GLN A 199 -24.25 -1.89 -10.81
C GLN A 199 -24.08 -2.86 -9.62
N THR A 200 -22.97 -3.61 -9.59
CA THR A 200 -22.71 -4.63 -8.57
C THR A 200 -22.65 -4.05 -7.17
N LEU A 201 -22.03 -2.88 -7.03
CA LEU A 201 -21.76 -2.26 -5.74
C LEU A 201 -22.71 -1.09 -5.42
N SER A 202 -23.54 -0.66 -6.38
CA SER A 202 -24.41 0.51 -6.23
C SER A 202 -25.51 0.33 -5.20
N SER A 203 -26.00 -0.91 -5.01
CA SER A 203 -27.03 -1.26 -4.03
C SER A 203 -26.48 -1.45 -2.60
N LEU A 204 -25.16 -1.54 -2.44
CA LEU A 204 -24.52 -1.81 -1.16
C LEU A 204 -24.15 -0.51 -0.44
N GLY A 205 -24.40 -0.44 0.87
CA GLY A 205 -23.85 0.59 1.74
C GLY A 205 -22.33 0.49 1.87
N GLU A 206 -21.66 1.57 2.32
CA GLU A 206 -20.19 1.62 2.42
C GLU A 206 -19.60 0.46 3.24
N GLN A 207 -20.23 0.15 4.37
CA GLN A 207 -19.78 -0.97 5.22
C GLN A 207 -19.97 -2.32 4.51
N GLU A 208 -21.07 -2.50 3.82
CA GLU A 208 -21.39 -3.74 3.07
C GLU A 208 -20.44 -3.94 1.89
N ARG A 209 -20.02 -2.87 1.21
CA ARG A 209 -19.01 -2.93 0.13
C ARG A 209 -17.69 -3.52 0.61
N GLY A 210 -17.20 -3.04 1.76
CA GLY A 210 -15.98 -3.56 2.37
C GLY A 210 -16.08 -5.04 2.77
N GLN A 211 -17.23 -5.46 3.30
CA GLN A 211 -17.53 -6.84 3.67
C GLN A 211 -17.65 -7.73 2.43
N TRP A 212 -18.35 -7.28 1.39
CA TRP A 212 -18.49 -8.00 0.13
C TRP A 212 -17.12 -8.26 -0.52
N LEU A 213 -16.27 -7.24 -0.60
CA LEU A 213 -14.90 -7.39 -1.13
C LEU A 213 -14.11 -8.43 -0.33
N GLU A 214 -14.14 -8.36 1.00
CA GLU A 214 -13.41 -9.29 1.85
C GLU A 214 -13.90 -10.73 1.68
N GLN A 215 -15.22 -10.91 1.60
CA GLN A 215 -15.82 -12.23 1.39
C GLN A 215 -15.43 -12.80 0.01
N ARG A 216 -15.44 -11.98 -1.04
CA ARG A 216 -15.06 -12.46 -2.39
C ARG A 216 -13.58 -12.80 -2.49
N LEU A 217 -12.71 -12.06 -1.80
CA LEU A 217 -11.29 -12.40 -1.69
C LEU A 217 -11.11 -13.75 -0.97
N PHE A 218 -11.81 -13.93 0.15
CA PHE A 218 -11.77 -15.18 0.90
C PHE A 218 -12.26 -16.38 0.05
N ASP A 219 -13.37 -16.21 -0.67
CA ASP A 219 -13.92 -17.26 -1.54
C ASP A 219 -12.95 -17.62 -2.68
N ALA A 220 -12.31 -16.63 -3.29
CA ALA A 220 -11.30 -16.85 -4.32
C ALA A 220 -10.07 -17.63 -3.79
N GLU A 221 -9.56 -17.22 -2.63
CA GLU A 221 -8.46 -17.90 -1.95
C GLU A 221 -8.84 -19.34 -1.54
N ALA A 222 -10.05 -19.54 -0.99
CA ALA A 222 -10.57 -20.85 -0.63
C ALA A 222 -10.78 -21.76 -1.86
N TRP A 223 -11.08 -21.15 -3.03
CA TRP A 223 -11.18 -21.90 -4.29
C TRP A 223 -9.80 -22.30 -4.85
N GLY A 224 -8.70 -21.74 -4.30
CA GLY A 224 -7.31 -22.05 -4.61
C GLY A 224 -6.62 -21.04 -5.53
N LEU A 225 -7.12 -19.79 -5.58
CA LEU A 225 -6.48 -18.69 -6.30
C LEU A 225 -5.48 -17.97 -5.37
N VAL A 226 -4.29 -17.65 -5.91
CA VAL A 226 -3.23 -16.99 -5.15
C VAL A 226 -2.70 -15.73 -5.85
N SER A 227 -2.85 -15.62 -7.18
CA SER A 227 -2.40 -14.44 -7.91
C SER A 227 -3.45 -13.33 -7.91
N GLU A 228 -3.01 -12.07 -7.79
CA GLU A 228 -3.90 -10.91 -7.88
C GLU A 228 -4.74 -10.89 -9.16
N ARG A 229 -4.14 -11.32 -10.31
CA ARG A 229 -4.85 -11.42 -11.58
C ARG A 229 -6.01 -12.42 -11.50
N SER A 230 -5.76 -13.62 -11.01
CA SER A 230 -6.79 -14.66 -10.92
C SER A 230 -7.90 -14.30 -9.93
N ILE A 231 -7.54 -13.65 -8.84
CA ILE A 231 -8.51 -13.11 -7.88
C ILE A 231 -9.35 -11.98 -8.52
N ALA A 232 -8.75 -11.11 -9.32
CA ALA A 232 -9.49 -10.06 -10.04
C ALA A 232 -10.50 -10.66 -11.02
N ILE A 233 -10.10 -11.67 -11.81
CA ILE A 233 -11.01 -12.41 -12.69
C ILE A 233 -12.17 -13.03 -11.89
N TRP A 234 -11.89 -13.62 -10.73
CA TRP A 234 -12.93 -14.17 -9.86
C TRP A 234 -13.95 -13.11 -9.44
N LEU A 235 -13.50 -11.94 -8.98
CA LEU A 235 -14.40 -10.84 -8.60
C LEU A 235 -15.22 -10.33 -9.79
N GLU A 236 -14.61 -10.25 -10.96
CA GLU A 236 -15.32 -9.91 -12.19
C GLU A 236 -16.46 -10.90 -12.49
N ARG A 237 -16.19 -12.21 -12.39
CA ARG A 237 -17.21 -13.23 -12.59
C ARG A 237 -18.31 -13.14 -11.51
N CYS A 238 -17.97 -12.85 -10.25
CA CYS A 238 -18.95 -12.55 -9.23
C CYS A 238 -19.84 -11.35 -9.60
N ALA A 239 -19.22 -10.27 -10.11
CA ALA A 239 -19.93 -9.08 -10.53
C ALA A 239 -20.88 -9.33 -11.72
N CYS A 240 -20.46 -10.15 -12.68
CA CYS A 240 -21.25 -10.44 -13.90
C CYS A 240 -22.29 -11.55 -13.72
N TRP A 241 -21.96 -12.59 -12.94
CA TRP A 241 -22.74 -13.83 -12.89
C TRP A 241 -23.33 -14.16 -11.53
N GLY A 242 -23.01 -13.36 -10.51
CA GLY A 242 -23.41 -13.54 -9.12
C GLY A 242 -22.35 -14.27 -8.29
N ASP A 243 -22.46 -14.07 -6.99
CA ASP A 243 -21.46 -14.51 -6.00
C ASP A 243 -21.24 -16.04 -5.96
N ASP A 244 -22.25 -16.79 -6.37
CA ASP A 244 -22.28 -18.25 -6.39
C ASP A 244 -21.99 -18.87 -7.77
N PHE A 245 -21.44 -18.08 -8.71
CA PHE A 245 -21.26 -18.50 -10.10
C PHE A 245 -20.48 -19.83 -10.25
N ALA A 246 -19.53 -20.11 -9.36
CA ALA A 246 -18.70 -21.31 -9.44
C ALA A 246 -19.44 -22.59 -9.00
N THR A 247 -20.50 -22.45 -8.18
CA THR A 247 -21.23 -23.58 -7.56
C THR A 247 -22.65 -23.76 -8.07
N ARG A 248 -23.29 -22.68 -8.55
CA ARG A 248 -24.66 -22.71 -9.06
C ARG A 248 -24.74 -23.49 -10.36
N SER A 249 -25.61 -24.49 -10.40
CA SER A 249 -25.71 -25.49 -11.49
C SER A 249 -26.08 -24.90 -12.86
N ASP A 250 -26.83 -23.81 -12.89
CA ASP A 250 -27.30 -23.12 -14.11
C ASP A 250 -26.42 -21.89 -14.48
N SER A 251 -25.23 -21.78 -13.87
CA SER A 251 -24.33 -20.66 -14.13
C SER A 251 -23.61 -20.75 -15.49
N PRO A 252 -23.18 -19.61 -16.07
CA PRO A 252 -22.35 -19.61 -17.26
C PRO A 252 -21.04 -20.40 -17.09
N TYR A 253 -20.51 -20.47 -15.87
CA TYR A 253 -19.32 -21.26 -15.55
C TYR A 253 -19.57 -22.77 -15.71
N GLN A 254 -20.71 -23.29 -15.23
CA GLN A 254 -21.07 -24.72 -15.41
C GLN A 254 -21.32 -25.05 -16.88
N ALA A 255 -21.96 -24.14 -17.61
CA ALA A 255 -22.16 -24.31 -19.04
C ALA A 255 -20.82 -24.32 -19.79
N TRP A 256 -19.85 -23.49 -19.39
CA TRP A 256 -18.49 -23.48 -19.94
C TRP A 256 -17.76 -24.80 -19.64
N LEU A 257 -17.80 -25.29 -18.39
CA LEU A 257 -17.19 -26.58 -18.02
C LEU A 257 -17.74 -27.74 -18.89
N ALA A 258 -19.04 -27.74 -19.17
CA ALA A 258 -19.68 -28.79 -19.95
C ALA A 258 -19.24 -28.78 -21.42
N ARG A 259 -18.96 -27.61 -22.01
CA ARG A 259 -18.53 -27.47 -23.40
C ARG A 259 -17.02 -27.54 -23.63
N THR A 260 -16.20 -27.44 -22.57
CA THR A 260 -14.74 -27.38 -22.67
C THR A 260 -14.10 -28.59 -21.96
N PRO A 261 -13.95 -29.73 -22.67
CA PRO A 261 -13.44 -30.96 -22.06
C PRO A 261 -12.04 -30.78 -21.48
N GLY A 262 -11.81 -31.32 -20.27
CA GLY A 262 -10.50 -31.37 -19.64
C GLY A 262 -10.15 -30.18 -18.77
N VAL A 263 -10.83 -29.04 -18.87
CA VAL A 263 -10.54 -27.86 -18.02
C VAL A 263 -10.78 -28.11 -16.54
N GLN A 264 -11.67 -29.01 -16.19
CA GLN A 264 -11.90 -29.45 -14.80
C GLN A 264 -10.67 -30.08 -14.14
N ASN A 265 -9.73 -30.58 -14.93
CA ASN A 265 -8.49 -31.19 -14.45
C ASN A 265 -7.35 -30.17 -14.29
N LEU A 266 -7.55 -28.93 -14.73
CA LEU A 266 -6.58 -27.85 -14.55
C LEU A 266 -6.54 -27.40 -13.08
N ALA A 267 -5.37 -26.93 -12.65
CA ALA A 267 -5.25 -26.22 -11.37
C ALA A 267 -6.20 -24.99 -11.35
N PRO A 268 -6.68 -24.56 -10.18
CA PRO A 268 -7.61 -23.42 -10.05
C PRO A 268 -7.15 -22.17 -10.81
N GLU A 269 -5.89 -21.78 -10.66
CA GLU A 269 -5.29 -20.64 -11.37
C GLU A 269 -5.42 -20.77 -12.89
N GLN A 270 -5.07 -21.92 -13.45
CA GLN A 270 -5.14 -22.17 -14.89
C GLN A 270 -6.59 -22.21 -15.38
N ARG A 271 -7.48 -22.75 -14.55
CA ARG A 271 -8.90 -22.89 -14.88
C ARG A 271 -9.60 -21.54 -14.99
N ILE A 272 -9.35 -20.63 -14.02
CA ILE A 272 -9.96 -19.31 -14.04
C ILE A 272 -9.42 -18.44 -15.18
N GLN A 273 -8.13 -18.58 -15.52
CA GLN A 273 -7.51 -17.89 -16.67
C GLN A 273 -8.03 -18.41 -18.01
N ALA A 274 -8.19 -19.72 -18.16
CA ALA A 274 -8.79 -20.31 -19.37
C ALA A 274 -10.25 -19.88 -19.56
N LEU A 275 -11.01 -19.75 -18.47
CA LEU A 275 -12.36 -19.17 -18.49
C LEU A 275 -12.35 -17.72 -18.99
N ASP A 276 -11.41 -16.92 -18.49
CA ASP A 276 -11.27 -15.52 -18.87
C ASP A 276 -10.94 -15.36 -20.35
N GLU A 277 -9.98 -16.14 -20.85
CA GLU A 277 -9.60 -16.18 -22.27
C GLU A 277 -10.77 -16.54 -23.18
N ASP A 278 -11.60 -17.52 -22.80
CA ASP A 278 -12.80 -17.93 -23.57
C ASP A 278 -13.86 -16.82 -23.59
N CYS A 279 -14.03 -16.11 -22.46
CA CYS A 279 -14.96 -14.98 -22.37
C CYS A 279 -14.53 -13.77 -23.19
N LEU A 280 -13.22 -13.54 -23.35
CA LEU A 280 -12.68 -12.43 -24.15
C LEU A 280 -12.71 -12.74 -25.66
N ALA A 281 -12.76 -14.02 -26.05
CA ALA A 281 -12.78 -14.46 -27.44
C ALA A 281 -14.19 -14.53 -28.06
N GLY A 282 -15.24 -14.54 -27.25
CA GLY A 282 -16.66 -14.65 -27.64
C GLY A 282 -17.38 -13.34 -27.59
#